data_3f9ebce8ccc19cfa67be5782997f08d1
#
_entry.id   3f9ebce8ccc19cfa67be5782997f08d1
#
_cell.length_a   1.000
_cell.length_b   1.000
_cell.length_c   1.000
_cell.angle_alpha   90.00
_cell.angle_beta   90.00
_cell.angle_gamma   90.00
#
_symmetry.space_group_name_H-M   'P 1'
#
loop_
_entity.id
_entity.type
_entity.pdbx_description
1 polymer ?
#
loop_
_entity_poly.entity_id
_entity_poly.type
_entity_poly.pdbx_seq_one_letter_code
_entity_poly.pdbx_strand_id
1 'polypeptide(L)'
;GVLAVKNLSLDVRAGEIVGIAGIDGNGQSELIQAITGLRKIESGSVELKGQSIVGLHPRQITEMSVGHVPEDRHRDGLVLEMMISENIALQTYYKEPLSKKGILNYTNIIGYAKQLMQEFDVRAASEIVPASALSGGNQQKAIIAREVDRNPDLLIVSQPTRGLDVGAIEYIHKRLIQERDNGKAVLVVSFELDEILNVSDRIAVIHDGKIQGIVTPETTNKQELGVLMAGGELEKEKSDEIGRAH
;
A
#
# COMPACT_ATOMS: atom_id res chain seq x y z
N GLY A 1 -10.99 -22.57 11.71
CA GLY A 1 -10.15 -21.44 12.07
C GLY A 1 -10.99 -20.21 12.33
N VAL A 2 -10.45 -19.23 13.05
CA VAL A 2 -11.13 -17.96 13.26
C VAL A 2 -10.95 -17.10 12.00
N LEU A 3 -12.04 -16.48 11.51
CA LEU A 3 -11.99 -15.55 10.40
C LEU A 3 -11.32 -14.23 10.86
N ALA A 4 -10.25 -13.85 10.22
CA ALA A 4 -9.54 -12.59 10.52
C ALA A 4 -10.26 -11.37 9.91
N VAL A 5 -10.92 -11.54 8.75
CA VAL A 5 -11.75 -10.53 8.08
C VAL A 5 -13.17 -11.07 7.99
N LYS A 6 -14.15 -10.27 8.43
CA LYS A 6 -15.54 -10.70 8.65
C LYS A 6 -16.51 -9.73 7.97
N ASN A 7 -17.14 -10.14 6.85
CA ASN A 7 -18.15 -9.33 6.15
C ASN A 7 -17.69 -7.88 5.89
N LEU A 8 -16.44 -7.72 5.45
CA LEU A 8 -15.86 -6.43 5.11
C LEU A 8 -16.20 -6.09 3.65
N SER A 9 -16.76 -4.89 3.45
CA SER A 9 -16.97 -4.31 2.13
C SER A 9 -16.27 -2.96 2.05
N LEU A 10 -15.45 -2.76 1.03
CA LEU A 10 -14.70 -1.54 0.81
C LEU A 10 -14.49 -1.34 -0.70
N ASP A 11 -14.65 -0.13 -1.17
CA ASP A 11 -14.29 0.30 -2.53
C ASP A 11 -13.15 1.32 -2.48
N VAL A 12 -12.28 1.27 -3.48
CA VAL A 12 -11.21 2.26 -3.71
C VAL A 12 -11.32 2.73 -5.16
N ARG A 13 -11.45 4.03 -5.34
CA ARG A 13 -11.70 4.63 -6.66
C ARG A 13 -10.42 5.12 -7.30
N ALA A 14 -10.41 5.19 -8.63
CA ALA A 14 -9.35 5.87 -9.35
C ALA A 14 -9.26 7.35 -8.93
N GLY A 15 -8.05 7.84 -8.67
CA GLY A 15 -7.84 9.20 -8.17
C GLY A 15 -8.17 9.37 -6.68
N GLU A 16 -8.16 8.29 -5.90
CA GLU A 16 -8.48 8.31 -4.47
C GLU A 16 -7.41 7.56 -3.66
N ILE A 17 -7.09 8.10 -2.48
CA ILE A 17 -6.37 7.37 -1.42
C ILE A 17 -7.37 6.98 -0.34
N VAL A 18 -7.56 5.68 -0.14
CA VAL A 18 -8.28 5.15 1.02
C VAL A 18 -7.27 4.67 2.06
N GLY A 19 -7.31 5.27 3.25
CA GLY A 19 -6.52 4.84 4.39
C GLY A 19 -7.27 3.79 5.21
N ILE A 20 -6.60 2.74 5.65
CA ILE A 20 -7.12 1.80 6.65
C ILE A 20 -6.45 2.09 7.96
N ALA A 21 -7.24 2.59 8.94
CA ALA A 21 -6.83 2.80 10.31
C ALA A 21 -7.31 1.64 11.19
N GLY A 22 -6.47 1.19 12.11
CA GLY A 22 -6.82 0.12 13.06
C GLY A 22 -5.63 -0.27 13.92
N ILE A 23 -5.90 -0.90 15.07
CA ILE A 23 -4.87 -1.48 15.93
C ILE A 23 -4.33 -2.74 15.26
N ASP A 24 -3.04 -3.01 15.40
CA ASP A 24 -2.40 -4.22 14.87
C ASP A 24 -3.16 -5.50 15.28
N GLY A 25 -3.27 -6.45 14.34
CA GLY A 25 -3.99 -7.69 14.56
C GLY A 25 -5.51 -7.64 14.34
N ASN A 26 -6.06 -6.54 13.85
CA ASN A 26 -7.50 -6.42 13.54
C ASN A 26 -7.89 -6.86 12.13
N GLY A 27 -7.01 -7.55 11.39
CA GLY A 27 -7.32 -8.12 10.08
C GLY A 27 -6.75 -7.36 8.89
N GLN A 28 -5.98 -6.28 9.11
CA GLN A 28 -5.39 -5.48 8.03
C GLN A 28 -4.42 -6.30 7.16
N SER A 29 -3.48 -6.99 7.78
CA SER A 29 -2.50 -7.81 7.07
C SER A 29 -3.16 -8.95 6.31
N GLU A 30 -4.17 -9.59 6.90
CA GLU A 30 -4.94 -10.65 6.25
C GLU A 30 -5.75 -10.13 5.07
N LEU A 31 -6.33 -8.93 5.18
CA LEU A 31 -7.03 -8.28 4.07
C LEU A 31 -6.08 -8.04 2.90
N ILE A 32 -4.90 -7.47 3.16
CA ILE A 32 -3.91 -7.22 2.10
C ILE A 32 -3.41 -8.53 1.48
N GLN A 33 -3.12 -9.55 2.31
CA GLN A 33 -2.72 -10.86 1.81
C GLN A 33 -3.80 -11.51 0.94
N ALA A 34 -5.08 -11.31 1.29
CA ALA A 34 -6.20 -11.81 0.50
C ALA A 34 -6.30 -11.10 -0.87
N ILE A 35 -6.20 -9.77 -0.90
CA ILE A 35 -6.24 -8.98 -2.14
C ILE A 35 -5.04 -9.26 -3.04
N THR A 36 -3.88 -9.53 -2.46
CA THR A 36 -2.65 -9.83 -3.22
C THR A 36 -2.48 -11.31 -3.58
N GLY A 37 -3.44 -12.17 -3.23
CA GLY A 37 -3.43 -13.60 -3.54
C GLY A 37 -2.50 -14.44 -2.68
N LEU A 38 -1.94 -13.86 -1.62
CA LEU A 38 -1.07 -14.55 -0.65
C LEU A 38 -1.86 -15.36 0.38
N ARG A 39 -3.17 -15.09 0.50
CA ARG A 39 -4.10 -15.79 1.38
C ARG A 39 -5.39 -16.12 0.63
N LYS A 40 -5.89 -17.33 0.86
CA LYS A 40 -7.17 -17.76 0.28
C LYS A 40 -8.34 -16.97 0.88
N ILE A 41 -9.27 -16.54 0.02
CA ILE A 41 -10.55 -15.96 0.39
C ILE A 41 -11.55 -17.10 0.57
N GLU A 42 -12.17 -17.19 1.75
CA GLU A 42 -13.13 -18.27 2.06
C GLU A 42 -14.51 -17.97 1.43
N SER A 43 -14.93 -16.70 1.40
CA SER A 43 -16.20 -16.27 0.80
C SER A 43 -16.15 -14.79 0.43
N GLY A 44 -17.06 -14.36 -0.43
CA GLY A 44 -17.13 -12.98 -0.92
C GLY A 44 -16.48 -12.80 -2.28
N SER A 45 -16.37 -11.54 -2.71
CA SER A 45 -15.78 -11.15 -3.99
C SER A 45 -14.72 -10.07 -3.79
N VAL A 46 -13.70 -10.10 -4.64
CA VAL A 46 -12.74 -9.01 -4.80
C VAL A 46 -12.59 -8.77 -6.29
N GLU A 47 -12.81 -7.55 -6.72
CA GLU A 47 -12.82 -7.18 -8.13
C GLU A 47 -11.89 -6.01 -8.38
N LEU A 48 -11.16 -6.08 -9.49
CA LEU A 48 -10.38 -4.99 -10.04
C LEU A 48 -10.99 -4.61 -11.40
N LYS A 49 -11.51 -3.39 -11.53
CA LYS A 49 -12.18 -2.91 -12.75
C LYS A 49 -13.26 -3.89 -13.27
N GLY A 50 -14.06 -4.45 -12.36
CA GLY A 50 -15.12 -5.41 -12.69
C GLY A 50 -14.65 -6.83 -13.01
N GLN A 51 -13.37 -7.13 -12.86
CA GLN A 51 -12.81 -8.47 -13.04
C GLN A 51 -12.47 -9.08 -11.68
N SER A 52 -12.97 -10.28 -11.43
CA SER A 52 -12.66 -11.00 -10.18
C SER A 52 -11.19 -11.40 -10.13
N ILE A 53 -10.57 -11.16 -8.97
CA ILE A 53 -9.21 -11.60 -8.66
C ILE A 53 -9.20 -12.77 -7.66
N VAL A 54 -10.36 -13.25 -7.23
CA VAL A 54 -10.48 -14.36 -6.28
C VAL A 54 -9.89 -15.64 -6.89
N GLY A 55 -8.98 -16.28 -6.15
CA GLY A 55 -8.34 -17.52 -6.57
C GLY A 55 -7.18 -17.35 -7.56
N LEU A 56 -6.87 -16.13 -7.96
CA LEU A 56 -5.69 -15.86 -8.77
C LEU A 56 -4.40 -15.96 -7.94
N HIS A 57 -3.31 -16.39 -8.58
CA HIS A 57 -2.00 -16.36 -7.96
C HIS A 57 -1.44 -14.93 -7.90
N PRO A 58 -0.54 -14.60 -6.95
CA PRO A 58 0.04 -13.27 -6.79
C PRO A 58 0.57 -12.66 -8.10
N ARG A 59 1.27 -13.45 -8.92
CA ARG A 59 1.77 -12.98 -10.22
C ARG A 59 0.65 -12.55 -11.18
N GLN A 60 -0.44 -13.30 -11.24
CA GLN A 60 -1.59 -12.94 -12.09
C GLN A 60 -2.23 -11.63 -11.63
N ILE A 61 -2.37 -11.44 -10.31
CA ILE A 61 -2.88 -10.20 -9.72
C ILE A 61 -1.94 -9.03 -10.03
N THR A 62 -0.63 -9.25 -9.88
CA THR A 62 0.40 -8.29 -10.26
C THR A 62 0.32 -7.90 -11.73
N GLU A 63 0.09 -8.86 -12.63
CA GLU A 63 -0.06 -8.64 -14.08
C GLU A 63 -1.39 -7.96 -14.44
N MET A 64 -2.40 -7.99 -13.55
CA MET A 64 -3.63 -7.20 -13.66
C MET A 64 -3.47 -5.75 -13.16
N SER A 65 -2.27 -5.23 -13.11
CA SER A 65 -1.97 -3.85 -12.71
C SER A 65 -2.19 -3.55 -11.22
N VAL A 66 -1.88 -4.51 -10.34
CA VAL A 66 -1.79 -4.29 -8.89
C VAL A 66 -0.32 -4.13 -8.50
N GLY A 67 0.02 -3.02 -7.83
CA GLY A 67 1.28 -2.79 -7.15
C GLY A 67 1.13 -3.04 -5.66
N HIS A 68 2.15 -3.61 -5.02
CA HIS A 68 2.12 -3.90 -3.59
C HIS A 68 3.45 -3.56 -2.92
N VAL A 69 3.41 -2.57 -2.03
CA VAL A 69 4.49 -2.24 -1.11
C VAL A 69 4.19 -2.94 0.22
N PRO A 70 4.94 -3.98 0.61
CA PRO A 70 4.65 -4.80 1.78
C PRO A 70 5.01 -4.08 3.09
N GLU A 71 4.45 -4.56 4.19
CA GLU A 71 4.68 -4.04 5.53
C GLU A 71 6.13 -4.24 6.00
N ASP A 72 6.66 -5.45 5.80
CA ASP A 72 8.05 -5.78 6.15
C ASP A 72 8.94 -5.76 4.91
N ARG A 73 9.69 -4.65 4.75
CA ARG A 73 10.59 -4.46 3.61
C ARG A 73 11.74 -5.45 3.54
N HIS A 74 12.15 -6.02 4.70
CA HIS A 74 13.27 -6.96 4.77
C HIS A 74 12.85 -8.40 4.51
N ARG A 75 11.63 -8.77 4.95
CA ARG A 75 11.11 -10.12 4.76
C ARG A 75 10.43 -10.30 3.41
N ASP A 76 9.62 -9.31 3.02
CA ASP A 76 8.69 -9.44 1.89
C ASP A 76 9.00 -8.43 0.76
N GLY A 77 9.79 -7.38 1.05
CA GLY A 77 10.04 -6.28 0.11
C GLY A 77 11.29 -6.46 -0.73
N LEU A 78 12.41 -6.82 -0.12
CA LEU A 78 13.74 -6.91 -0.75
C LEU A 78 14.42 -8.23 -0.42
N VAL A 79 15.26 -8.69 -1.35
CA VAL A 79 16.27 -9.71 -1.08
C VAL A 79 17.57 -8.98 -0.78
N LEU A 80 17.93 -8.85 0.50
CA LEU A 80 18.97 -7.94 0.98
C LEU A 80 20.36 -8.24 0.41
N GLU A 81 20.67 -9.51 0.13
CA GLU A 81 21.95 -9.96 -0.43
C GLU A 81 22.08 -9.75 -1.93
N MET A 82 20.93 -9.57 -2.64
CA MET A 82 20.91 -9.29 -4.07
C MET A 82 21.22 -7.83 -4.36
N MET A 83 21.76 -7.57 -5.56
CA MET A 83 22.02 -6.21 -6.02
C MET A 83 20.74 -5.37 -6.03
N ILE A 84 20.88 -4.05 -5.87
CA ILE A 84 19.76 -3.11 -5.99
C ILE A 84 19.09 -3.27 -7.36
N SER A 85 19.87 -3.41 -8.43
CA SER A 85 19.37 -3.61 -9.79
C SER A 85 18.52 -4.88 -9.94
N GLU A 86 18.91 -5.97 -9.29
CA GLU A 86 18.13 -7.20 -9.29
C GLU A 86 16.83 -7.06 -8.51
N ASN A 87 16.87 -6.39 -7.35
CA ASN A 87 15.68 -6.09 -6.56
C ASN A 87 14.68 -5.19 -7.30
N ILE A 88 15.15 -4.19 -8.03
CA ILE A 88 14.30 -3.31 -8.84
C ILE A 88 13.66 -4.09 -10.00
N ALA A 89 14.40 -4.98 -10.64
CA ALA A 89 13.90 -5.80 -11.74
C ALA A 89 13.01 -6.98 -11.30
N LEU A 90 12.92 -7.29 -10.00
CA LEU A 90 12.36 -8.55 -9.47
C LEU A 90 10.92 -8.84 -9.94
N GLN A 91 10.10 -7.82 -10.18
CA GLN A 91 8.72 -7.97 -10.65
C GLN A 91 8.58 -8.02 -12.18
N THR A 92 9.65 -7.67 -12.92
CA THR A 92 9.61 -7.50 -14.38
C THR A 92 10.72 -8.22 -15.13
N TYR A 93 11.64 -8.90 -14.41
CA TYR A 93 12.84 -9.54 -14.97
C TYR A 93 12.58 -10.44 -16.19
N TYR A 94 11.39 -11.05 -16.25
CA TYR A 94 11.00 -12.00 -17.33
C TYR A 94 10.49 -11.31 -18.59
N LYS A 95 10.27 -9.98 -18.54
CA LYS A 95 9.77 -9.19 -19.69
C LYS A 95 10.93 -8.64 -20.51
N GLU A 96 10.69 -8.47 -21.82
CA GLU A 96 11.62 -7.69 -22.65
C GLU A 96 11.58 -6.20 -22.21
N PRO A 97 12.69 -5.51 -22.22
CA PRO A 97 14.03 -5.91 -22.71
C PRO A 97 14.93 -6.54 -21.63
N LEU A 98 14.43 -6.79 -20.39
CA LEU A 98 15.23 -7.30 -19.27
C LEU A 98 15.59 -8.78 -19.44
N SER A 99 14.75 -9.52 -20.18
CA SER A 99 14.99 -10.92 -20.54
C SER A 99 14.55 -11.18 -21.96
N LYS A 100 15.26 -12.10 -22.63
CA LYS A 100 14.88 -12.61 -23.96
C LYS A 100 15.05 -14.11 -24.01
N LYS A 101 13.98 -14.85 -24.34
CA LYS A 101 13.96 -16.33 -24.40
C LYS A 101 14.47 -16.98 -23.11
N GLY A 102 14.15 -16.41 -21.95
CA GLY A 102 14.55 -16.92 -20.63
C GLY A 102 15.98 -16.58 -20.20
N ILE A 103 16.74 -15.81 -21.01
CA ILE A 103 18.08 -15.36 -20.67
C ILE A 103 18.02 -13.91 -20.22
N LEU A 104 18.49 -13.62 -19.01
CA LEU A 104 18.55 -12.28 -18.44
C LEU A 104 19.59 -11.42 -19.16
N ASN A 105 19.23 -10.16 -19.41
CA ASN A 105 20.13 -9.15 -19.93
C ASN A 105 20.56 -8.19 -18.81
N TYR A 106 21.66 -8.49 -18.17
CA TYR A 106 22.16 -7.69 -17.03
C TYR A 106 22.50 -6.25 -17.41
N THR A 107 22.95 -5.98 -18.64
CA THR A 107 23.18 -4.61 -19.10
C THR A 107 21.89 -3.80 -19.06
N ASN A 108 20.80 -4.38 -19.54
CA ASN A 108 19.49 -3.71 -19.52
C ASN A 108 18.93 -3.61 -18.09
N ILE A 109 19.11 -4.64 -17.25
CA ILE A 109 18.68 -4.62 -15.84
C ILE A 109 19.40 -3.50 -15.07
N ILE A 110 20.71 -3.37 -15.23
CA ILE A 110 21.52 -2.32 -14.60
C ILE A 110 21.10 -0.93 -15.11
N GLY A 111 20.93 -0.76 -16.41
CA GLY A 111 20.49 0.50 -17.01
C GLY A 111 19.11 0.91 -16.55
N TYR A 112 18.17 -0.01 -16.49
CA TYR A 112 16.82 0.18 -15.97
C TYR A 112 16.84 0.60 -14.49
N ALA A 113 17.58 -0.12 -13.66
CA ALA A 113 17.71 0.22 -12.24
C ALA A 113 18.33 1.60 -12.02
N LYS A 114 19.37 1.95 -12.79
CA LYS A 114 20.00 3.27 -12.71
C LYS A 114 19.02 4.39 -13.03
N GLN A 115 18.18 4.22 -14.04
CA GLN A 115 17.14 5.19 -14.38
C GLN A 115 16.13 5.34 -13.23
N LEU A 116 15.61 4.23 -12.68
CA LEU A 116 14.64 4.29 -11.58
C LEU A 116 15.25 4.86 -10.30
N MET A 117 16.49 4.50 -9.98
CA MET A 117 17.18 5.09 -8.82
C MET A 117 17.30 6.60 -8.92
N GLN A 118 17.55 7.13 -10.12
CA GLN A 118 17.61 8.57 -10.35
C GLN A 118 16.22 9.21 -10.25
N GLU A 119 15.19 8.60 -10.86
CA GLU A 119 13.82 9.13 -10.86
C GLU A 119 13.21 9.16 -9.45
N PHE A 120 13.48 8.14 -8.66
CA PHE A 120 12.92 7.97 -7.31
C PHE A 120 13.86 8.42 -6.18
N ASP A 121 14.94 9.12 -6.51
CA ASP A 121 15.95 9.59 -5.52
C ASP A 121 16.44 8.47 -4.58
N VAL A 122 16.71 7.30 -5.14
CA VAL A 122 17.33 6.18 -4.41
C VAL A 122 18.82 6.39 -4.38
N ARG A 123 19.38 6.72 -3.21
CA ARG A 123 20.81 7.06 -3.05
C ARG A 123 21.59 5.84 -2.61
N ALA A 124 22.57 5.45 -3.43
CA ALA A 124 23.50 4.38 -3.19
C ALA A 124 24.85 4.68 -3.86
N ALA A 125 25.89 3.94 -3.48
CA ALA A 125 27.18 4.04 -4.15
C ALA A 125 27.13 3.56 -5.61
N SER A 126 26.30 2.56 -5.90
CA SER A 126 26.05 2.01 -7.23
C SER A 126 24.81 1.12 -7.21
N GLU A 127 24.22 0.88 -8.39
CA GLU A 127 23.11 -0.05 -8.61
C GLU A 127 23.49 -1.53 -8.45
N ILE A 128 24.78 -1.83 -8.44
CA ILE A 128 25.32 -3.21 -8.32
C ILE A 128 25.70 -3.59 -6.88
N VAL A 129 25.59 -2.67 -5.90
CA VAL A 129 25.80 -3.05 -4.51
C VAL A 129 24.57 -3.78 -3.96
N PRO A 130 24.73 -4.63 -2.93
CA PRO A 130 23.60 -5.34 -2.33
C PRO A 130 22.61 -4.35 -1.69
N ALA A 131 21.32 -4.70 -1.69
CA ALA A 131 20.26 -3.88 -1.13
C ALA A 131 20.42 -3.62 0.38
N SER A 132 21.15 -4.49 1.09
CA SER A 132 21.54 -4.31 2.49
C SER A 132 22.42 -3.07 2.74
N ALA A 133 23.11 -2.55 1.72
CA ALA A 133 23.90 -1.33 1.80
C ALA A 133 23.07 -0.04 1.82
N LEU A 134 21.78 -0.12 1.49
CA LEU A 134 20.87 1.03 1.50
C LEU A 134 20.43 1.36 2.93
N SER A 135 20.26 2.66 3.22
CA SER A 135 19.49 3.11 4.39
C SER A 135 18.01 2.67 4.28
N GLY A 136 17.31 2.58 5.40
CA GLY A 136 15.89 2.19 5.42
C GLY A 136 15.01 3.04 4.49
N GLY A 137 15.25 4.35 4.44
CA GLY A 137 14.54 5.26 3.53
C GLY A 137 14.83 4.95 2.07
N ASN A 138 16.09 4.66 1.70
CA ASN A 138 16.43 4.29 0.33
C ASN A 138 15.95 2.88 -0.06
N GLN A 139 15.90 1.95 0.89
CA GLN A 139 15.26 0.64 0.69
C GLN A 139 13.78 0.80 0.35
N GLN A 140 13.07 1.63 1.10
CA GLN A 140 11.64 1.88 0.87
C GLN A 140 11.41 2.59 -0.47
N LYS A 141 12.23 3.59 -0.82
CA LYS A 141 12.18 4.25 -2.12
C LYS A 141 12.41 3.26 -3.28
N ALA A 142 13.34 2.31 -3.14
CA ALA A 142 13.58 1.29 -4.16
C ALA A 142 12.38 0.35 -4.37
N ILE A 143 11.69 -0.04 -3.28
CA ILE A 143 10.46 -0.84 -3.36
C ILE A 143 9.36 -0.03 -4.07
N ILE A 144 9.14 1.21 -3.65
CA ILE A 144 8.13 2.09 -4.25
C ILE A 144 8.45 2.33 -5.74
N ALA A 145 9.71 2.58 -6.09
CA ALA A 145 10.14 2.74 -7.47
C ALA A 145 9.76 1.52 -8.34
N ARG A 146 10.07 0.32 -7.86
CA ARG A 146 9.74 -0.94 -8.53
C ARG A 146 8.23 -1.12 -8.74
N GLU A 147 7.43 -0.80 -7.73
CA GLU A 147 5.99 -1.00 -7.81
C GLU A 147 5.29 0.08 -8.63
N VAL A 148 5.71 1.34 -8.51
CA VAL A 148 5.10 2.48 -9.22
C VAL A 148 5.47 2.52 -10.71
N ASP A 149 6.73 2.21 -11.07
CA ASP A 149 7.17 2.20 -12.48
C ASP A 149 6.38 1.22 -13.36
N ARG A 150 5.82 0.18 -12.75
CA ARG A 150 4.90 -0.74 -13.43
C ARG A 150 3.56 -0.11 -13.80
N ASN A 151 3.32 1.14 -13.39
CA ASN A 151 2.13 1.92 -13.66
C ASN A 151 0.83 1.21 -13.21
N PRO A 152 0.73 0.78 -11.92
CA PRO A 152 -0.42 0.02 -11.44
C PRO A 152 -1.71 0.85 -11.48
N ASP A 153 -2.85 0.18 -11.68
CA ASP A 153 -4.17 0.79 -11.52
C ASP A 153 -4.56 0.89 -10.04
N LEU A 154 -4.14 -0.11 -9.24
CA LEU A 154 -4.27 -0.14 -7.78
C LEU A 154 -2.89 -0.28 -7.15
N LEU A 155 -2.52 0.67 -6.32
CA LEU A 155 -1.31 0.63 -5.50
C LEU A 155 -1.70 0.37 -4.04
N ILE A 156 -1.29 -0.77 -3.51
CA ILE A 156 -1.48 -1.16 -2.10
C ILE A 156 -0.19 -0.87 -1.36
N VAL A 157 -0.28 -0.15 -0.25
CA VAL A 157 0.90 0.27 0.51
C VAL A 157 0.68 0.02 1.99
N SER A 158 1.48 -0.86 2.57
CA SER A 158 1.38 -1.24 3.99
C SER A 158 2.54 -0.67 4.78
N GLN A 159 2.24 0.10 5.84
CA GLN A 159 3.22 0.70 6.76
C GLN A 159 4.37 1.43 6.04
N PRO A 160 4.08 2.32 5.06
CA PRO A 160 5.09 2.82 4.12
C PRO A 160 6.22 3.60 4.78
N THR A 161 5.97 4.19 5.95
CA THR A 161 6.93 5.10 6.62
C THR A 161 7.52 4.54 7.91
N ARG A 162 7.17 3.31 8.26
CA ARG A 162 7.60 2.69 9.52
C ARG A 162 9.12 2.67 9.67
N GLY A 163 9.60 3.34 10.74
CA GLY A 163 11.02 3.38 11.09
C GLY A 163 11.89 4.19 10.14
N LEU A 164 11.32 5.16 9.45
CA LEU A 164 12.02 6.07 8.54
C LEU A 164 12.26 7.45 9.16
N ASP A 165 13.21 8.17 8.61
CA ASP A 165 13.44 9.58 8.94
C ASP A 165 12.38 10.49 8.29
N VAL A 166 12.27 11.73 8.82
CA VAL A 166 11.26 12.71 8.38
C VAL A 166 11.35 13.02 6.88
N GLY A 167 12.55 13.11 6.33
CA GLY A 167 12.74 13.41 4.91
C GLY A 167 12.24 12.28 4.00
N ALA A 168 12.47 11.01 4.40
CA ALA A 168 11.95 9.86 3.69
C ALA A 168 10.42 9.77 3.81
N ILE A 169 9.83 10.07 4.99
CA ILE A 169 8.39 10.12 5.21
C ILE A 169 7.74 11.13 4.26
N GLU A 170 8.21 12.37 4.25
CA GLU A 170 7.68 13.42 3.35
C GLU A 170 7.76 13.04 1.87
N TYR A 171 8.87 12.45 1.46
CA TYR A 171 9.05 11.97 0.09
C TYR A 171 7.99 10.93 -0.28
N ILE A 172 7.78 9.94 0.59
CA ILE A 172 6.83 8.86 0.36
C ILE A 172 5.41 9.40 0.30
N HIS A 173 5.00 10.25 1.24
CA HIS A 173 3.67 10.87 1.23
C HIS A 173 3.42 11.65 -0.07
N LYS A 174 4.38 12.48 -0.50
CA LYS A 174 4.28 13.21 -1.77
C LYS A 174 4.13 12.27 -2.96
N ARG A 175 4.85 11.14 -2.96
CA ARG A 175 4.76 10.17 -4.05
C ARG A 175 3.40 9.48 -4.08
N LEU A 176 2.84 9.07 -2.94
CA LEU A 176 1.50 8.48 -2.87
C LEU A 176 0.41 9.45 -3.36
N ILE A 177 0.48 10.72 -2.94
CA ILE A 177 -0.41 11.78 -3.41
C ILE A 177 -0.27 11.97 -4.93
N GLN A 178 0.96 11.96 -5.46
CA GLN A 178 1.20 12.05 -6.89
C GLN A 178 0.57 10.89 -7.66
N GLU A 179 0.65 9.65 -7.16
CA GLU A 179 0.00 8.50 -7.80
C GLU A 179 -1.53 8.66 -7.82
N ARG A 180 -2.14 9.13 -6.71
CA ARG A 180 -3.55 9.50 -6.69
C ARG A 180 -3.89 10.55 -7.75
N ASP A 181 -3.11 11.63 -7.80
CA ASP A 181 -3.34 12.74 -8.73
C ASP A 181 -3.17 12.32 -10.20
N ASN A 182 -2.35 11.29 -10.44
CA ASN A 182 -2.23 10.61 -11.73
C ASN A 182 -3.42 9.66 -12.03
N GLY A 183 -4.46 9.66 -11.21
CA GLY A 183 -5.66 8.87 -11.41
C GLY A 183 -5.57 7.42 -10.92
N LYS A 184 -4.57 7.07 -10.11
CA LYS A 184 -4.45 5.72 -9.54
C LYS A 184 -5.35 5.55 -8.32
N ALA A 185 -5.84 4.33 -8.09
CA ALA A 185 -6.43 3.93 -6.82
C ALA A 185 -5.29 3.59 -5.85
N VAL A 186 -5.30 4.16 -4.65
CA VAL A 186 -4.27 3.90 -3.64
C VAL A 186 -4.93 3.42 -2.35
N LEU A 187 -4.50 2.28 -1.84
CA LEU A 187 -4.93 1.72 -0.56
C LEU A 187 -3.74 1.78 0.41
N VAL A 188 -3.83 2.62 1.43
CA VAL A 188 -2.78 2.77 2.45
C VAL A 188 -3.23 2.11 3.74
N VAL A 189 -2.39 1.25 4.30
CA VAL A 189 -2.58 0.67 5.64
C VAL A 189 -1.48 1.20 6.54
N SER A 190 -1.86 1.89 7.62
CA SER A 190 -0.90 2.38 8.60
C SER A 190 -1.47 2.33 10.01
N PHE A 191 -0.59 2.07 10.99
CA PHE A 191 -0.90 2.22 12.41
C PHE A 191 -0.66 3.65 12.92
N GLU A 192 0.02 4.47 12.11
CA GLU A 192 0.27 5.87 12.42
C GLU A 192 -0.90 6.74 11.96
N LEU A 193 -1.72 7.23 12.92
CA LEU A 193 -2.90 8.05 12.59
C LEU A 193 -2.54 9.34 11.86
N ASP A 194 -1.37 9.92 12.15
CA ASP A 194 -0.89 11.11 11.44
C ASP A 194 -0.67 10.82 9.95
N GLU A 195 -0.11 9.66 9.62
CA GLU A 195 0.06 9.26 8.23
C GLU A 195 -1.29 9.14 7.54
N ILE A 196 -2.22 8.39 8.14
CA ILE A 196 -3.57 8.19 7.59
C ILE A 196 -4.29 9.52 7.38
N LEU A 197 -4.29 10.42 8.38
CA LEU A 197 -4.93 11.73 8.28
C LEU A 197 -4.28 12.65 7.22
N ASN A 198 -2.97 12.54 7.02
CA ASN A 198 -2.24 13.42 6.11
C ASN A 198 -2.35 13.03 4.63
N VAL A 199 -2.57 11.76 4.31
CA VAL A 199 -2.52 11.29 2.92
C VAL A 199 -3.87 10.82 2.37
N SER A 200 -4.83 10.45 3.23
CA SER A 200 -6.07 9.81 2.80
C SER A 200 -7.16 10.81 2.39
N ASP A 201 -7.93 10.47 1.38
CA ASP A 201 -9.18 11.16 1.04
C ASP A 201 -10.37 10.56 1.83
N ARG A 202 -10.36 9.25 2.07
CA ARG A 202 -11.28 8.55 2.96
C ARG A 202 -10.50 7.62 3.90
N ILE A 203 -11.02 7.43 5.09
CA ILE A 203 -10.44 6.57 6.12
C ILE A 203 -11.45 5.49 6.50
N ALA A 204 -11.13 4.23 6.23
CA ALA A 204 -11.87 3.08 6.69
C ALA A 204 -11.25 2.60 8.01
N VAL A 205 -12.02 2.59 9.09
CA VAL A 205 -11.55 2.13 10.39
C VAL A 205 -11.91 0.66 10.58
N ILE A 206 -10.88 -0.18 10.81
CA ILE A 206 -11.07 -1.62 11.01
C ILE A 206 -10.93 -1.99 12.50
N HIS A 207 -11.84 -2.82 12.96
CA HIS A 207 -11.80 -3.45 14.29
C HIS A 207 -12.39 -4.86 14.21
N ASP A 208 -11.72 -5.83 14.82
CA ASP A 208 -12.11 -7.25 14.82
C ASP A 208 -12.54 -7.76 13.42
N GLY A 209 -11.77 -7.41 12.40
CA GLY A 209 -12.00 -7.84 11.01
C GLY A 209 -13.18 -7.20 10.30
N LYS A 210 -13.78 -6.12 10.84
CA LYS A 210 -14.93 -5.41 10.26
C LYS A 210 -14.61 -3.92 10.10
N ILE A 211 -15.23 -3.28 9.12
CA ILE A 211 -15.24 -1.83 9.02
C ILE A 211 -16.23 -1.27 10.04
N GLN A 212 -15.74 -0.49 11.00
CA GLN A 212 -16.56 0.21 12.02
C GLN A 212 -17.15 1.50 11.47
N GLY A 213 -16.46 2.14 10.55
CA GLY A 213 -16.92 3.36 9.91
C GLY A 213 -15.99 3.79 8.80
N ILE A 214 -16.51 4.63 7.92
CA ILE A 214 -15.73 5.32 6.89
C ILE A 214 -15.94 6.82 7.12
N VAL A 215 -14.84 7.54 7.32
CA VAL A 215 -14.81 8.98 7.60
C VAL A 215 -13.85 9.69 6.64
N THR A 216 -13.86 11.02 6.64
CA THR A 216 -12.86 11.81 5.91
C THR A 216 -11.97 12.58 6.90
N PRO A 217 -10.74 12.94 6.54
CA PRO A 217 -9.86 13.73 7.41
C PRO A 217 -10.47 15.04 7.89
N GLU A 218 -11.35 15.65 7.07
CA GLU A 218 -12.03 16.92 7.41
C GLU A 218 -13.13 16.74 8.46
N THR A 219 -13.71 15.54 8.57
CA THR A 219 -14.87 15.26 9.44
C THR A 219 -14.50 14.44 10.68
N THR A 220 -13.21 14.18 10.92
CA THR A 220 -12.77 13.37 12.05
C THR A 220 -11.46 13.90 12.65
N ASN A 221 -11.10 13.34 13.79
CA ASN A 221 -9.85 13.63 14.49
C ASN A 221 -9.27 12.34 15.10
N LYS A 222 -8.06 12.43 15.68
CA LYS A 222 -7.37 11.27 16.28
C LYS A 222 -8.17 10.61 17.41
N GLN A 223 -8.91 11.38 18.20
CA GLN A 223 -9.68 10.84 19.31
C GLN A 223 -10.86 10.00 18.81
N GLU A 224 -11.59 10.50 17.83
CA GLU A 224 -12.70 9.79 17.18
C GLU A 224 -12.21 8.51 16.46
N LEU A 225 -11.11 8.61 15.71
CA LEU A 225 -10.48 7.43 15.13
C LEU A 225 -10.09 6.41 16.19
N GLY A 226 -9.53 6.87 17.32
CA GLY A 226 -9.19 6.00 18.46
C GLY A 226 -10.40 5.28 19.04
N VAL A 227 -11.54 5.96 19.16
CA VAL A 227 -12.82 5.35 19.62
C VAL A 227 -13.27 4.27 18.65
N LEU A 228 -13.32 4.56 17.36
CA LEU A 228 -13.70 3.59 16.32
C LEU A 228 -12.74 2.39 16.27
N MET A 229 -11.44 2.63 16.39
CA MET A 229 -10.41 1.57 16.42
C MET A 229 -10.54 0.66 17.63
N ALA A 230 -11.10 1.16 18.75
CA ALA A 230 -11.41 0.39 19.94
C ALA A 230 -12.77 -0.33 19.86
N GLY A 231 -13.51 -0.22 18.75
CA GLY A 231 -14.83 -0.80 18.55
C GLY A 231 -15.96 0.02 19.13
N GLY A 232 -15.71 1.28 19.51
CA GLY A 232 -16.74 2.22 19.95
C GLY A 232 -17.52 2.81 18.76
N GLU A 233 -18.64 3.46 19.07
CA GLU A 233 -19.44 4.23 18.11
C GLU A 233 -19.21 5.73 18.35
N LEU A 234 -19.18 6.52 17.26
CA LEU A 234 -19.18 7.97 17.38
C LEU A 234 -20.55 8.44 17.87
N GLU A 235 -20.58 9.25 18.92
CA GLU A 235 -21.81 9.94 19.31
C GLU A 235 -22.22 10.86 18.15
N LYS A 236 -23.34 10.54 17.49
CA LYS A 236 -23.98 11.49 16.57
C LYS A 236 -24.38 12.71 17.41
N GLU A 237 -23.78 13.87 17.15
CA GLU A 237 -24.28 15.11 17.68
C GLU A 237 -25.79 15.15 17.47
N LYS A 238 -26.52 15.24 18.59
CA LYS A 238 -27.96 15.58 18.62
C LYS A 238 -28.10 17.04 18.19
N SER A 239 -27.91 17.33 16.93
CA SER A 239 -28.40 18.55 16.32
C SER A 239 -29.82 18.26 15.85
N ASP A 240 -30.81 18.48 16.72
CA ASP A 240 -32.17 18.91 16.41
C ASP A 240 -33.14 18.69 17.57
N GLU A 241 -32.91 19.39 18.70
CA GLU A 241 -33.98 19.63 19.68
C GLU A 241 -33.81 20.98 20.41
N ILE A 242 -33.53 22.05 19.68
CA ILE A 242 -33.76 23.40 20.19
C ILE A 242 -34.49 24.19 19.09
N GLY A 243 -35.82 24.06 19.03
CA GLY A 243 -36.61 24.81 18.07
C GLY A 243 -38.11 24.58 18.11
N ARG A 244 -38.70 24.24 19.30
CA ARG A 244 -40.14 24.33 19.49
C ARG A 244 -40.47 24.63 20.94
N ALA A 245 -40.30 25.89 21.33
CA ALA A 245 -41.02 26.48 22.45
C ALA A 245 -41.10 27.99 22.20
N HIS A 246 -42.16 28.40 21.51
CA HIS A 246 -42.96 29.60 21.79
C HIS A 246 -44.10 29.65 20.78
#